data_984ae1f2ce1123eb1f2dc629bb77ced4
#
_entry.id   984ae1f2ce1123eb1f2dc629bb77ced4
#
_cell.length_a   1.000
_cell.length_b   1.000
_cell.length_c   1.000
_cell.angle_alpha   90.00
_cell.angle_beta   90.00
_cell.angle_gamma   90.00
#
_symmetry.space_group_name_H-M   'P 1'
#
loop_
_entity.id
_entity.type
_entity.pdbx_description
1 polymer ?
#
loop_
_entity_poly.entity_id
_entity_poly.type
_entity_poly.pdbx_seq_one_letter_code
_entity_poly.pdbx_strand_id
1 'polypeptide(L)'
;MKLFLTSLVSLFAATPVYAAGPGADLLPWLRSALVIVGLASFTYALFSKKFSKSWIFGAAAMLIYFITGIFGGAASIITLLLFLASGVLVLVEAIVPGFGIAGISGTLLFFISLALAMDNGVQALLTFFLSAVVVLLMARGLWEKGESLPMVKRLMGQDTPKREKLMPWKVGDVGLSRTQLRPEGIGEFNGEEVTVRSTGPLIEGHRKIEIVSVRGRTISVREVD
;
A
#
# COMPACT_ATOMS: atom_id res chain seq x y z
N MET A 1 -8.29 -13.08 32.52
CA MET A 1 -7.67 -11.79 32.12
C MET A 1 -6.43 -11.48 32.98
N LYS A 2 -6.48 -11.51 34.30
CA LYS A 2 -5.30 -11.27 35.18
C LYS A 2 -4.16 -12.29 34.98
N LEU A 3 -4.46 -13.58 34.86
CA LEU A 3 -3.45 -14.65 34.63
C LEU A 3 -2.76 -14.52 33.25
N PHE A 4 -3.46 -14.02 32.22
CA PHE A 4 -2.87 -13.79 30.92
C PHE A 4 -1.93 -12.58 30.94
N LEU A 5 -2.30 -11.51 31.67
CA LEU A 5 -1.45 -10.34 31.84
C LEU A 5 -0.18 -10.67 32.66
N THR A 6 -0.29 -11.48 33.69
CA THR A 6 0.87 -11.89 34.50
C THR A 6 1.82 -12.82 33.75
N SER A 7 1.31 -13.72 32.91
CA SER A 7 2.16 -14.56 32.05
C SER A 7 2.80 -13.73 30.91
N LEU A 8 2.12 -12.71 30.39
CA LEU A 8 2.72 -11.79 29.42
C LEU A 8 3.84 -10.94 30.03
N VAL A 9 3.61 -10.43 31.24
CA VAL A 9 4.61 -9.65 32.01
C VAL A 9 5.81 -10.52 32.41
N SER A 10 5.60 -11.77 32.81
CA SER A 10 6.69 -12.70 33.13
C SER A 10 7.49 -13.12 31.88
N LEU A 11 6.85 -13.21 30.72
CA LEU A 11 7.53 -13.46 29.45
C LEU A 11 8.48 -12.30 29.08
N PHE A 12 8.08 -11.06 29.37
CA PHE A 12 8.94 -9.87 29.18
C PHE A 12 10.00 -9.70 30.28
N ALA A 13 9.78 -10.23 31.47
CA ALA A 13 10.71 -10.11 32.56
C ALA A 13 11.79 -11.22 32.58
N ALA A 14 11.60 -12.32 31.88
CA ALA A 14 12.49 -13.48 31.86
C ALA A 14 13.56 -13.35 30.73
N THR A 15 14.17 -12.18 30.57
CA THR A 15 15.35 -12.05 29.71
C THR A 15 16.60 -12.30 30.54
N PRO A 16 17.49 -13.25 30.19
CA PRO A 16 18.76 -13.38 30.85
C PRO A 16 19.56 -12.10 30.69
N VAL A 17 19.89 -11.47 31.82
CA VAL A 17 20.91 -10.42 31.84
C VAL A 17 22.24 -11.10 31.54
N TYR A 18 22.66 -11.10 30.31
CA TYR A 18 24.01 -11.55 29.98
C TYR A 18 25.00 -10.61 30.64
N ALA A 19 25.92 -11.18 31.43
CA ALA A 19 27.05 -10.47 32.01
C ALA A 19 27.90 -9.88 30.86
N ALA A 20 27.75 -8.60 30.63
CA ALA A 20 28.31 -7.89 29.50
C ALA A 20 29.83 -7.69 29.73
N GLY A 21 30.65 -8.21 28.82
CA GLY A 21 32.02 -7.75 28.65
C GLY A 21 32.04 -6.33 28.01
N PRO A 22 33.14 -5.59 28.07
CA PRO A 22 33.26 -4.27 27.51
C PRO A 22 33.00 -4.33 25.97
N GLY A 23 31.89 -3.80 25.53
CA GLY A 23 31.39 -3.84 24.13
C GLY A 23 30.08 -4.63 23.94
N ALA A 24 29.64 -5.43 24.90
CA ALA A 24 28.39 -6.17 24.84
C ALA A 24 27.15 -5.25 24.92
N ASP A 25 27.29 -4.06 25.50
CA ASP A 25 26.19 -3.09 25.64
C ASP A 25 25.83 -2.41 24.30
N LEU A 26 26.72 -2.43 23.31
CA LEU A 26 26.51 -1.80 22.02
C LEU A 26 25.67 -2.68 21.08
N LEU A 27 25.80 -4.00 21.17
CA LEU A 27 25.13 -4.95 20.27
C LEU A 27 23.60 -4.85 20.29
N PRO A 28 22.92 -4.77 21.46
CA PRO A 28 21.49 -4.56 21.54
C PRO A 28 21.02 -3.27 20.85
N TRP A 29 21.77 -2.18 21.01
CA TRP A 29 21.47 -0.89 20.37
C TRP A 29 21.69 -0.91 18.85
N LEU A 30 22.72 -1.61 18.37
CA LEU A 30 22.92 -1.83 16.93
C LEU A 30 21.79 -2.64 16.35
N ARG A 31 21.29 -3.66 17.05
CA ARG A 31 20.12 -4.43 16.65
C ARG A 31 18.86 -3.57 16.60
N SER A 32 18.66 -2.69 17.59
CA SER A 32 17.56 -1.71 17.58
C SER A 32 17.64 -0.77 16.38
N ALA A 33 18.84 -0.32 16.00
CA ALA A 33 19.06 0.49 14.81
C ALA A 33 18.64 -0.25 13.51
N LEU A 34 18.90 -1.55 13.41
CA LEU A 34 18.45 -2.37 12.27
C LEU A 34 16.91 -2.40 12.15
N VAL A 35 16.19 -2.47 13.28
CA VAL A 35 14.72 -2.41 13.29
C VAL A 35 14.24 -1.05 12.77
N ILE A 36 14.83 0.05 13.26
CA ILE A 36 14.48 1.41 12.84
C ILE A 36 14.73 1.59 11.33
N VAL A 37 15.90 1.19 10.85
CA VAL A 37 16.27 1.25 9.43
C VAL A 37 15.34 0.38 8.58
N GLY A 38 15.02 -0.82 9.04
CA GLY A 38 14.12 -1.72 8.37
C GLY A 38 12.72 -1.13 8.20
N LEU A 39 12.13 -0.62 9.30
CA LEU A 39 10.81 0.02 9.28
C LEU A 39 10.80 1.29 8.43
N ALA A 40 11.83 2.12 8.52
CA ALA A 40 11.99 3.30 7.66
C ALA A 40 12.05 2.92 6.17
N SER A 41 12.81 1.86 5.83
CA SER A 41 12.94 1.36 4.46
C SER A 41 11.61 0.82 3.92
N PHE A 42 10.83 0.11 4.72
CA PHE A 42 9.49 -0.34 4.35
C PHE A 42 8.54 0.86 4.18
N THR A 43 8.59 1.84 5.08
CA THR A 43 7.78 3.06 4.95
C THR A 43 8.08 3.79 3.65
N TYR A 44 9.37 3.98 3.32
CA TYR A 44 9.76 4.58 2.04
C TYR A 44 9.25 3.78 0.85
N ALA A 45 9.34 2.45 0.90
CA ALA A 45 8.87 1.57 -0.17
C ALA A 45 7.35 1.70 -0.40
N LEU A 46 6.55 1.88 0.67
CA LEU A 46 5.09 2.07 0.59
C LEU A 46 4.71 3.38 -0.11
N PHE A 47 5.48 4.45 0.10
CA PHE A 47 5.24 5.75 -0.55
C PHE A 47 5.81 5.84 -1.97
N SER A 48 6.73 4.95 -2.35
CA SER A 48 7.35 4.97 -3.67
C SER A 48 6.38 4.56 -4.77
N LYS A 49 6.27 5.39 -5.83
CA LYS A 49 5.40 5.12 -7.00
C LYS A 49 5.86 3.93 -7.84
N LYS A 50 7.15 3.63 -7.82
CA LYS A 50 7.74 2.45 -8.47
C LYS A 50 8.08 1.43 -7.40
N PHE A 51 8.02 0.15 -7.75
CA PHE A 51 8.47 -0.93 -6.87
C PHE A 51 9.94 -0.67 -6.51
N SER A 52 10.13 0.03 -5.38
CA SER A 52 11.45 0.51 -4.96
C SER A 52 12.25 -0.64 -4.39
N LYS A 53 13.55 -0.70 -4.70
CA LYS A 53 14.46 -1.67 -4.10
C LYS A 53 14.59 -1.51 -2.57
N SER A 54 14.02 -0.43 -2.01
CA SER A 54 14.07 -0.14 -0.57
C SER A 54 13.45 -1.25 0.30
N TRP A 55 12.45 -1.99 -0.21
CA TRP A 55 11.89 -3.13 0.52
C TRP A 55 12.92 -4.24 0.72
N ILE A 56 13.87 -4.42 -0.22
CA ILE A 56 14.96 -5.40 -0.10
C ILE A 56 15.89 -5.01 1.04
N PHE A 57 16.23 -3.71 1.15
CA PHE A 57 17.05 -3.21 2.26
C PHE A 57 16.33 -3.37 3.59
N GLY A 58 15.01 -3.12 3.63
CA GLY A 58 14.19 -3.36 4.83
C GLY A 58 14.19 -4.83 5.24
N ALA A 59 13.96 -5.74 4.29
CA ALA A 59 13.99 -7.17 4.52
C ALA A 59 15.38 -7.66 4.97
N ALA A 60 16.45 -7.18 4.33
CA ALA A 60 17.82 -7.51 4.70
C ALA A 60 18.16 -7.05 6.12
N ALA A 61 17.80 -5.81 6.50
CA ALA A 61 18.00 -5.29 7.84
C ALA A 61 17.26 -6.14 8.89
N MET A 62 16.01 -6.55 8.61
CA MET A 62 15.25 -7.43 9.50
C MET A 62 15.85 -8.83 9.60
N LEU A 63 16.32 -9.42 8.50
CA LEU A 63 16.98 -10.72 8.52
C LEU A 63 18.28 -10.65 9.35
N ILE A 64 19.11 -9.63 9.17
CA ILE A 64 20.31 -9.42 9.97
C ILE A 64 19.97 -9.26 11.45
N TYR A 65 18.89 -8.53 11.78
CA TYR A 65 18.40 -8.39 13.14
C TYR A 65 18.08 -9.75 13.77
N PHE A 66 17.34 -10.63 13.09
CA PHE A 66 17.01 -11.96 13.60
C PHE A 66 18.23 -12.88 13.68
N ILE A 67 19.07 -12.89 12.65
CA ILE A 67 20.30 -13.69 12.62
C ILE A 67 21.22 -13.32 13.79
N THR A 68 21.51 -12.03 13.95
CA THR A 68 22.35 -11.56 15.06
C THR A 68 21.71 -11.84 16.43
N GLY A 69 20.36 -11.80 16.53
CA GLY A 69 19.63 -12.16 17.73
C GLY A 69 19.72 -13.64 18.06
N ILE A 70 19.63 -14.53 17.08
CA ILE A 70 19.75 -15.98 17.28
C ILE A 70 21.15 -16.32 17.78
N PHE A 71 22.20 -15.79 17.13
CA PHE A 71 23.58 -16.02 17.56
C PHE A 71 23.91 -15.38 18.91
N GLY A 72 23.29 -14.24 19.25
CA GLY A 72 23.43 -13.56 20.53
C GLY A 72 22.53 -14.14 21.64
N GLY A 73 21.66 -15.10 21.34
CA GLY A 73 20.75 -15.72 22.31
C GLY A 73 19.51 -14.88 22.67
N ALA A 74 19.32 -13.70 22.06
CA ALA A 74 18.17 -12.84 22.31
C ALA A 74 16.95 -13.23 21.46
N ALA A 75 17.16 -13.92 20.34
CA ALA A 75 16.11 -14.42 19.45
C ALA A 75 16.17 -15.94 19.32
N SER A 76 15.05 -16.54 18.95
CA SER A 76 14.95 -17.97 18.65
C SER A 76 14.58 -18.19 17.18
N ILE A 77 14.78 -19.41 16.68
CA ILE A 77 14.30 -19.81 15.35
C ILE A 77 12.79 -19.61 15.25
N ILE A 78 12.05 -19.81 16.35
CA ILE A 78 10.59 -19.62 16.39
C ILE A 78 10.23 -18.16 16.10
N THR A 79 10.95 -17.18 16.69
CA THR A 79 10.70 -15.76 16.44
C THR A 79 10.97 -15.38 14.98
N LEU A 80 11.99 -15.97 14.35
CA LEU A 80 12.25 -15.81 12.91
C LEU A 80 11.13 -16.41 12.08
N LEU A 81 10.63 -17.61 12.41
CA LEU A 81 9.52 -18.24 11.70
C LEU A 81 8.23 -17.42 11.82
N LEU A 82 7.94 -16.86 13.00
CA LEU A 82 6.81 -15.93 13.19
C LEU A 82 6.94 -14.69 12.31
N PHE A 83 8.15 -14.13 12.23
CA PHE A 83 8.42 -13.00 11.33
C PHE A 83 8.18 -13.36 9.85
N LEU A 84 8.68 -14.50 9.39
CA LEU A 84 8.45 -14.95 8.01
C LEU A 84 6.97 -15.22 7.73
N ALA A 85 6.27 -15.86 8.69
CA ALA A 85 4.83 -16.09 8.58
C ALA A 85 4.05 -14.76 8.51
N SER A 86 4.45 -13.74 9.27
CA SER A 86 3.86 -12.39 9.19
C SER A 86 4.00 -11.79 7.80
N GLY A 87 5.18 -11.92 7.18
CA GLY A 87 5.44 -11.46 5.82
C GLY A 87 4.55 -12.16 4.79
N VAL A 88 4.36 -13.47 4.92
CA VAL A 88 3.45 -14.24 4.05
C VAL A 88 2.02 -13.75 4.19
N LEU A 89 1.52 -13.52 5.42
CA LEU A 89 0.17 -13.01 5.64
C LEU A 89 -0.05 -11.64 5.02
N VAL A 90 0.92 -10.73 5.16
CA VAL A 90 0.85 -9.40 4.53
C VAL A 90 0.89 -9.50 3.01
N LEU A 91 1.69 -10.41 2.44
CA LEU A 91 1.73 -10.65 0.99
C LEU A 91 0.41 -11.23 0.48
N VAL A 92 -0.19 -12.17 1.20
CA VAL A 92 -1.50 -12.73 0.84
C VAL A 92 -2.55 -11.63 0.75
N GLU A 93 -2.62 -10.74 1.75
CA GLU A 93 -3.54 -9.59 1.73
C GLU A 93 -3.26 -8.64 0.56
N ALA A 94 -1.98 -8.43 0.20
CA ALA A 94 -1.60 -7.55 -0.91
C ALA A 94 -1.99 -8.13 -2.29
N ILE A 95 -1.98 -9.47 -2.44
CA ILE A 95 -2.32 -10.17 -3.69
C ILE A 95 -3.82 -10.38 -3.81
N VAL A 96 -4.46 -10.80 -2.73
CA VAL A 96 -5.90 -11.09 -2.65
C VAL A 96 -6.51 -10.13 -1.60
N PRO A 97 -6.78 -8.88 -1.98
CA PRO A 97 -7.35 -7.92 -1.04
C PRO A 97 -8.74 -8.42 -0.59
N GLY A 98 -8.84 -8.74 0.69
CA GLY A 98 -10.04 -9.26 1.31
C GLY A 98 -10.55 -8.33 2.40
N PHE A 99 -10.97 -8.88 3.53
CA PHE A 99 -11.50 -8.13 4.67
C PHE A 99 -10.43 -7.52 5.58
N GLY A 100 -9.15 -7.52 5.19
CA GLY A 100 -8.04 -7.00 5.99
C GLY A 100 -7.58 -7.95 7.11
N ILE A 101 -8.19 -9.10 7.28
CA ILE A 101 -7.90 -10.03 8.38
C ILE A 101 -6.45 -10.54 8.28
N ALA A 102 -6.00 -10.93 7.09
CA ALA A 102 -4.63 -11.41 6.87
C ALA A 102 -3.63 -10.27 7.07
N GLY A 103 -3.94 -9.06 6.62
CA GLY A 103 -3.09 -7.88 6.81
C GLY A 103 -2.95 -7.47 8.26
N ILE A 104 -4.07 -7.41 9.00
CA ILE A 104 -4.07 -7.07 10.44
C ILE A 104 -3.33 -8.14 11.24
N SER A 105 -3.65 -9.42 11.05
CA SER A 105 -2.99 -10.52 11.77
C SER A 105 -1.51 -10.62 11.43
N GLY A 106 -1.13 -10.44 10.15
CA GLY A 106 0.25 -10.37 9.72
C GLY A 106 1.00 -9.22 10.38
N THR A 107 0.41 -8.02 10.44
CA THR A 107 1.01 -6.86 11.10
C THR A 107 1.19 -7.08 12.60
N LEU A 108 0.19 -7.63 13.28
CA LEU A 108 0.29 -7.97 14.71
C LEU A 108 1.40 -9.00 14.95
N LEU A 109 1.44 -10.07 14.15
CA LEU A 109 2.45 -11.11 14.24
C LEU A 109 3.86 -10.56 13.99
N PHE A 110 4.00 -9.59 13.07
CA PHE A 110 5.24 -8.88 12.82
C PHE A 110 5.77 -8.18 14.07
N PHE A 111 4.93 -7.36 14.73
CA PHE A 111 5.34 -6.67 15.95
C PHE A 111 5.60 -7.61 17.11
N ILE A 112 4.80 -8.67 17.25
CA ILE A 112 5.02 -9.71 18.28
C ILE A 112 6.37 -10.40 18.05
N SER A 113 6.70 -10.79 16.83
CA SER A 113 7.96 -11.45 16.52
C SER A 113 9.18 -10.57 16.82
N LEU A 114 9.08 -9.27 16.50
CA LEU A 114 10.14 -8.29 16.82
C LEU A 114 10.29 -8.11 18.34
N ALA A 115 9.19 -7.97 19.08
CA ALA A 115 9.21 -7.79 20.53
C ALA A 115 9.83 -8.99 21.24
N LEU A 116 9.48 -10.21 20.80
CA LEU A 116 10.03 -11.47 21.37
C LEU A 116 11.50 -11.68 21.04
N ALA A 117 12.04 -11.03 20.02
CA ALA A 117 13.43 -11.10 19.61
C ALA A 117 14.30 -9.97 20.18
N MET A 118 13.76 -9.12 21.07
CA MET A 118 14.51 -8.05 21.74
C MET A 118 15.10 -8.52 23.08
N ASP A 119 16.22 -7.87 23.47
CA ASP A 119 16.99 -8.26 24.64
C ASP A 119 16.26 -7.99 25.96
N ASN A 120 15.46 -6.92 26.00
CA ASN A 120 14.63 -6.60 27.17
C ASN A 120 13.40 -5.74 26.81
N GLY A 121 12.39 -5.73 27.67
CA GLY A 121 11.13 -5.02 27.44
C GLY A 121 11.29 -3.50 27.37
N VAL A 122 12.20 -2.90 28.13
CA VAL A 122 12.45 -1.44 28.08
C VAL A 122 13.07 -1.06 26.76
N GLN A 123 14.05 -1.83 26.27
CA GLN A 123 14.65 -1.63 24.97
C GLN A 123 13.63 -1.81 23.85
N ALA A 124 12.74 -2.79 23.96
CA ALA A 124 11.65 -2.99 23.01
C ALA A 124 10.76 -1.76 22.92
N LEU A 125 10.31 -1.21 24.06
CA LEU A 125 9.48 -0.02 24.12
C LEU A 125 10.19 1.19 23.51
N LEU A 126 11.46 1.44 23.87
CA LEU A 126 12.25 2.54 23.33
C LEU A 126 12.44 2.40 21.81
N THR A 127 12.75 1.19 21.33
CA THR A 127 12.94 0.92 19.90
C THR A 127 11.66 1.14 19.12
N PHE A 128 10.51 0.65 19.62
CA PHE A 128 9.22 0.88 18.95
C PHE A 128 8.81 2.34 18.97
N PHE A 129 9.01 3.03 20.11
CA PHE A 129 8.72 4.48 20.20
C PHE A 129 9.57 5.26 19.21
N LEU A 130 10.89 5.03 19.18
CA LEU A 130 11.79 5.72 18.26
C LEU A 130 11.49 5.38 16.81
N SER A 131 11.17 4.10 16.52
CA SER A 131 10.74 3.69 15.17
C SER A 131 9.46 4.39 14.75
N ALA A 132 8.47 4.51 15.64
CA ALA A 132 7.24 5.22 15.35
C ALA A 132 7.50 6.71 15.02
N VAL A 133 8.36 7.37 15.79
CA VAL A 133 8.75 8.76 15.53
C VAL A 133 9.41 8.90 14.16
N VAL A 134 10.38 8.03 13.84
CA VAL A 134 11.08 8.05 12.53
C VAL A 134 10.11 7.80 11.39
N VAL A 135 9.23 6.80 11.51
CA VAL A 135 8.20 6.47 10.50
C VAL A 135 7.24 7.63 10.29
N LEU A 136 6.76 8.26 11.37
CA LEU A 136 5.84 9.40 11.28
C LEU A 136 6.50 10.62 10.63
N LEU A 137 7.72 10.96 11.03
CA LEU A 137 8.47 12.07 10.43
C LEU A 137 8.75 11.82 8.94
N MET A 138 9.11 10.60 8.60
CA MET A 138 9.38 10.20 7.22
C MET A 138 8.09 10.20 6.38
N ALA A 139 7.00 9.65 6.90
CA ALA A 139 5.70 9.66 6.25
C ALA A 139 5.20 11.09 5.98
N ARG A 140 5.35 11.98 6.99
CA ARG A 140 5.03 13.40 6.85
C ARG A 140 5.87 14.06 5.75
N GLY A 141 7.19 13.87 5.77
CA GLY A 141 8.08 14.47 4.77
C GLY A 141 7.82 13.95 3.35
N LEU A 142 7.44 12.68 3.18
CA LEU A 142 7.06 12.11 1.89
C LEU A 142 5.69 12.66 1.43
N TRP A 143 4.74 12.83 2.36
CA TRP A 143 3.44 13.43 2.08
C TRP A 143 3.56 14.89 1.60
N GLU A 144 4.37 15.69 2.27
CA GLU A 144 4.64 17.10 1.90
C GLU A 144 5.29 17.21 0.50
N LYS A 145 6.06 16.22 0.07
CA LYS A 145 6.61 16.11 -1.30
C LYS A 145 5.58 15.66 -2.35
N GLY A 146 4.31 15.50 -1.98
CA GLY A 146 3.24 15.06 -2.88
C GLY A 146 3.32 13.57 -3.24
N GLU A 147 4.09 12.80 -2.50
CA GLU A 147 4.10 11.35 -2.61
C GLU A 147 2.93 10.80 -1.80
N SER A 148 1.90 10.33 -2.46
CA SER A 148 0.74 9.72 -1.82
C SER A 148 0.86 8.20 -1.87
N LEU A 149 0.39 7.53 -0.83
CA LEU A 149 0.30 6.07 -0.79
C LEU A 149 -0.50 5.56 -2.00
N PRO A 150 0.10 4.77 -2.90
CA PRO A 150 -0.62 4.25 -4.08
C PRO A 150 -1.86 3.45 -3.69
N MET A 151 -1.81 2.77 -2.53
CA MET A 151 -2.91 1.99 -1.98
C MET A 151 -4.07 2.86 -1.51
N VAL A 152 -3.79 4.01 -0.88
CA VAL A 152 -4.83 4.96 -0.43
C VAL A 152 -5.55 5.57 -1.62
N LYS A 153 -4.87 5.85 -2.72
CA LYS A 153 -5.50 6.31 -3.96
C LYS A 153 -6.49 5.31 -4.52
N ARG A 154 -6.16 4.01 -4.50
CA ARG A 154 -7.08 2.95 -4.93
C ARG A 154 -8.31 2.87 -4.02
N LEU A 155 -8.11 2.91 -2.68
CA LEU A 155 -9.19 2.84 -1.70
C LEU A 155 -10.11 4.07 -1.75
N MET A 156 -9.58 5.25 -2.04
CA MET A 156 -10.35 6.48 -2.17
C MET A 156 -11.06 6.62 -3.52
N GLY A 157 -10.96 5.62 -4.41
CA GLY A 157 -11.54 5.74 -5.74
C GLY A 157 -10.95 6.89 -6.55
N GLN A 158 -9.85 7.48 -6.08
CA GLN A 158 -9.06 8.46 -6.78
C GLN A 158 -8.05 7.79 -7.72
N ASP A 159 -8.47 6.76 -8.43
CA ASP A 159 -7.92 6.55 -9.75
C ASP A 159 -8.31 7.80 -10.51
N THR A 160 -7.40 8.77 -10.48
CA THR A 160 -7.51 9.94 -11.34
C THR A 160 -7.81 9.37 -12.71
N PRO A 161 -8.95 9.71 -13.33
CA PRO A 161 -9.14 9.33 -14.72
C PRO A 161 -7.85 9.78 -15.38
N LYS A 162 -7.16 8.83 -16.07
CA LYS A 162 -6.07 9.17 -16.99
C LYS A 162 -6.44 10.51 -17.55
N ARG A 163 -5.58 11.54 -17.33
CA ARG A 163 -5.76 12.92 -17.83
C ARG A 163 -6.79 12.89 -18.92
N GLU A 164 -7.95 13.48 -18.68
CA GLU A 164 -8.99 13.57 -19.69
C GLU A 164 -8.28 13.95 -20.97
N LYS A 165 -8.10 12.99 -21.87
CA LYS A 165 -7.72 13.32 -23.23
C LYS A 165 -8.86 14.22 -23.60
N LEU A 166 -8.62 15.53 -23.57
CA LEU A 166 -9.59 16.53 -24.03
C LEU A 166 -10.18 15.93 -25.30
N MET A 167 -11.45 15.55 -25.21
CA MET A 167 -12.07 14.90 -26.35
C MET A 167 -11.97 15.88 -27.48
N PRO A 168 -11.41 15.50 -28.63
CA PRO A 168 -11.16 16.43 -29.71
C PRO A 168 -12.46 16.95 -30.31
N TRP A 169 -13.60 16.40 -29.92
CA TRP A 169 -14.90 16.72 -30.45
C TRP A 169 -15.57 17.89 -29.73
N LYS A 170 -16.23 18.73 -30.54
CA LYS A 170 -16.93 19.92 -30.05
C LYS A 170 -18.44 19.77 -30.32
N VAL A 171 -19.21 20.54 -29.59
CA VAL A 171 -20.64 20.71 -29.87
C VAL A 171 -20.78 21.26 -31.32
N GLY A 172 -21.63 20.62 -32.13
CA GLY A 172 -21.81 20.92 -33.53
C GLY A 172 -21.04 20.00 -34.49
N ASP A 173 -20.12 19.16 -34.00
CA ASP A 173 -19.45 18.19 -34.88
C ASP A 173 -20.47 17.15 -35.37
N VAL A 174 -20.40 16.86 -36.67
CA VAL A 174 -21.29 15.91 -37.37
C VAL A 174 -20.52 14.60 -37.61
N GLY A 175 -21.19 13.50 -37.40
CA GLY A 175 -20.66 12.14 -37.59
C GLY A 175 -21.73 11.17 -38.07
N LEU A 176 -21.44 9.89 -38.03
CA LEU A 176 -22.35 8.81 -38.39
C LEU A 176 -22.52 7.85 -37.20
N SER A 177 -23.75 7.43 -36.93
CA SER A 177 -23.99 6.32 -36.02
C SER A 177 -23.53 5.01 -36.68
N ARG A 178 -22.59 4.29 -36.03
CA ARG A 178 -22.15 2.96 -36.51
C ARG A 178 -23.07 1.84 -36.02
N THR A 179 -23.65 2.03 -34.85
CA THR A 179 -24.63 1.11 -34.29
C THR A 179 -25.93 1.85 -33.99
N GLN A 180 -26.98 1.10 -33.72
CA GLN A 180 -28.23 1.64 -33.19
C GLN A 180 -27.96 2.28 -31.80
N LEU A 181 -28.47 3.50 -31.57
CA LEU A 181 -28.34 4.24 -30.31
C LEU A 181 -29.61 4.08 -29.47
N ARG A 182 -29.56 3.25 -28.37
CA ARG A 182 -30.73 2.97 -27.49
C ARG A 182 -30.34 2.91 -26.01
N PRO A 183 -30.20 3.93 -25.25
CA PRO A 183 -29.81 5.30 -25.66
C PRO A 183 -28.32 5.42 -26.04
N GLU A 184 -27.51 4.40 -25.78
CA GLU A 184 -26.05 4.38 -26.02
C GLU A 184 -25.70 3.49 -27.20
N GLY A 185 -24.63 3.85 -27.90
CA GLY A 185 -24.08 3.10 -29.01
C GLY A 185 -22.78 3.73 -29.50
N ILE A 186 -22.31 3.32 -30.67
CA ILE A 186 -21.06 3.78 -31.27
C ILE A 186 -21.38 4.77 -32.39
N GLY A 187 -20.79 5.96 -32.28
CA GLY A 187 -20.75 6.98 -33.35
C GLY A 187 -19.33 7.11 -33.87
N GLU A 188 -19.18 7.49 -35.12
CA GLU A 188 -17.92 7.79 -35.75
C GLU A 188 -17.85 9.27 -36.07
N PHE A 189 -16.78 9.93 -35.62
CA PHE A 189 -16.47 11.34 -35.90
C PHE A 189 -15.03 11.43 -36.40
N ASN A 190 -14.83 11.99 -37.57
CA ASN A 190 -13.50 12.15 -38.21
C ASN A 190 -12.69 10.82 -38.32
N GLY A 191 -13.39 9.69 -38.52
CA GLY A 191 -12.76 8.38 -38.65
C GLY A 191 -12.41 7.69 -37.29
N GLU A 192 -12.74 8.30 -36.15
CA GLU A 192 -12.59 7.69 -34.84
C GLU A 192 -13.94 7.24 -34.27
N GLU A 193 -14.00 6.01 -33.78
CA GLU A 193 -15.19 5.46 -33.12
C GLU A 193 -15.22 5.88 -31.65
N VAL A 194 -16.38 6.36 -31.20
CA VAL A 194 -16.60 6.80 -29.82
C VAL A 194 -17.98 6.40 -29.32
N THR A 195 -18.08 6.08 -28.04
CA THR A 195 -19.38 5.81 -27.41
C THR A 195 -20.15 7.11 -27.26
N VAL A 196 -21.37 7.13 -27.83
CA VAL A 196 -22.27 8.28 -27.80
C VAL A 196 -23.64 7.90 -27.23
N ARG A 197 -24.36 8.88 -26.73
CA ARG A 197 -25.67 8.72 -26.16
C ARG A 197 -26.69 9.60 -26.92
N SER A 198 -27.78 9.00 -27.40
CA SER A 198 -28.90 9.77 -27.97
C SER A 198 -29.59 10.61 -26.90
N THR A 199 -29.88 11.87 -27.20
CA THR A 199 -30.71 12.76 -26.37
C THR A 199 -32.21 12.68 -26.68
N GLY A 200 -32.57 11.94 -27.73
CA GLY A 200 -33.95 11.80 -28.22
C GLY A 200 -34.37 10.34 -28.39
N PRO A 201 -35.31 10.08 -29.31
CA PRO A 201 -35.74 8.72 -29.61
C PRO A 201 -34.58 7.86 -30.13
N LEU A 202 -34.90 6.60 -30.37
CA LEU A 202 -34.00 5.66 -31.01
C LEU A 202 -33.44 6.21 -32.30
N ILE A 203 -32.10 6.17 -32.46
CA ILE A 203 -31.42 6.49 -33.70
C ILE A 203 -30.91 5.18 -34.31
N GLU A 204 -31.29 4.89 -35.53
CA GLU A 204 -30.83 3.69 -36.25
C GLU A 204 -29.34 3.81 -36.63
N GLY A 205 -28.74 2.67 -36.95
CA GLY A 205 -27.36 2.65 -37.48
C GLY A 205 -27.25 3.37 -38.84
N HIS A 206 -26.09 3.93 -39.10
CA HIS A 206 -25.74 4.65 -40.34
C HIS A 206 -26.56 5.93 -40.57
N ARG A 207 -27.06 6.57 -39.50
CA ARG A 207 -27.70 7.89 -39.55
C ARG A 207 -26.69 8.97 -39.21
N LYS A 208 -26.89 10.15 -39.80
CA LYS A 208 -26.12 11.35 -39.46
C LYS A 208 -26.47 11.80 -38.06
N ILE A 209 -25.48 12.08 -37.26
CA ILE A 209 -25.62 12.51 -35.86
C ILE A 209 -24.76 13.75 -35.62
N GLU A 210 -25.26 14.66 -34.79
CA GLU A 210 -24.56 15.88 -34.38
C GLU A 210 -24.36 15.87 -32.87
N ILE A 211 -23.19 16.31 -32.42
CA ILE A 211 -22.87 16.43 -30.99
C ILE A 211 -23.60 17.62 -30.37
N VAL A 212 -24.48 17.38 -29.44
CA VAL A 212 -25.27 18.40 -28.72
C VAL A 212 -24.61 18.82 -27.43
N SER A 213 -23.91 17.90 -26.75
CA SER A 213 -23.16 18.22 -25.54
C SER A 213 -22.04 17.22 -25.29
N VAL A 214 -20.94 17.72 -24.70
CA VAL A 214 -19.80 16.92 -24.22
C VAL A 214 -19.66 17.17 -22.74
N ARG A 215 -19.91 16.15 -21.90
CA ARG A 215 -19.76 16.22 -20.44
C ARG A 215 -18.88 15.09 -19.95
N GLY A 216 -17.63 15.42 -19.62
CA GLY A 216 -16.65 14.44 -19.22
C GLY A 216 -16.44 13.37 -20.32
N ARG A 217 -16.81 12.13 -20.08
CA ARG A 217 -16.70 11.03 -21.07
C ARG A 217 -18.00 10.76 -21.83
N THR A 218 -19.05 11.51 -21.57
CA THR A 218 -20.36 11.30 -22.19
C THR A 218 -20.55 12.34 -23.31
N ILE A 219 -20.67 11.85 -24.53
CA ILE A 219 -20.99 12.65 -25.72
C ILE A 219 -22.48 12.40 -26.01
N SER A 220 -23.26 13.47 -25.94
CA SER A 220 -24.67 13.38 -26.26
C SER A 220 -24.88 13.87 -27.72
N VAL A 221 -25.66 13.09 -28.47
CA VAL A 221 -25.91 13.34 -29.89
C VAL A 221 -27.40 13.36 -30.19
N ARG A 222 -27.75 14.05 -31.30
CA ARG A 222 -29.07 14.00 -31.94
C ARG A 222 -28.94 13.59 -33.39
N GLU A 223 -30.00 13.02 -33.96
CA GLU A 223 -30.10 12.79 -35.41
C GLU A 223 -30.27 14.12 -36.14
N VAL A 224 -29.59 14.24 -37.26
CA VAL A 224 -29.73 15.37 -38.22
C VAL A 224 -29.95 14.81 -39.62
N ASP A 225 -30.80 15.45 -40.36
CA ASP A 225 -31.12 15.09 -41.74
C ASP A 225 -29.96 15.35 -42.72
#